data_09934301472e70df5731bd6d691ef12b
#
_entry.id   09934301472e70df5731bd6d691ef12b
#
_cell.length_a   1.000
_cell.length_b   1.000
_cell.length_c   1.000
_cell.angle_alpha   90.00
_cell.angle_beta   90.00
_cell.angle_gamma   90.00
#
_symmetry.space_group_name_H-M   'P 1'
#
loop_
_entity.id
_entity.type
_entity.pdbx_description
1 polymer ?
#
loop_
_entity_poly.entity_id
_entity_poly.type
_entity_poly.pdbx_seq_one_letter_code
_entity_poly.pdbx_strand_id
1 'polypeptide(L)'
;MSTDETPFAQERALWPEEYQAALDSARQENAELQDKYLRAVAASENTRKQAERVATARASQQLQRMYTHLLEVADNLERALSYAAENDPLAPGVRATLRQLLDLLLREGVTPIEVAPGVPFDPRFHEAIATHAGDVPEMTVAEVKQPGYLFDGQVLRPARVVVAQPMHADT
;
A
#
# COMPACT_ATOMS: atom_id res chain seq x y z
N MET A 1 9.98 44.65 -37.89
CA MET A 1 8.54 44.34 -37.86
C MET A 1 8.16 44.01 -39.29
N SER A 2 8.24 42.76 -39.68
CA SER A 2 7.79 42.29 -41.00
C SER A 2 6.57 41.41 -40.74
N THR A 3 5.43 41.92 -41.18
CA THR A 3 4.20 41.19 -41.29
C THR A 3 4.35 40.14 -42.38
N ASP A 4 4.53 38.90 -41.98
CA ASP A 4 4.51 37.73 -42.87
C ASP A 4 3.01 37.49 -43.26
N GLU A 5 2.53 38.34 -44.16
CA GLU A 5 1.26 38.06 -44.83
C GLU A 5 1.50 36.95 -45.85
N THR A 6 1.17 35.71 -45.42
CA THR A 6 1.28 34.53 -46.26
C THR A 6 0.49 34.74 -47.56
N PRO A 7 1.06 34.34 -48.73
CA PRO A 7 0.44 34.57 -50.07
C PRO A 7 -0.98 34.06 -50.18
N PHE A 8 -1.39 33.09 -49.37
CA PHE A 8 -2.77 32.58 -49.26
C PHE A 8 -3.79 33.58 -48.70
N ALA A 9 -3.37 34.61 -47.95
CA ALA A 9 -4.30 35.61 -47.44
C ALA A 9 -4.83 36.56 -48.50
N GLN A 10 -4.00 36.89 -49.52
CA GLN A 10 -4.39 37.76 -50.64
C GLN A 10 -5.24 37.02 -51.70
N GLU A 11 -4.94 35.74 -51.98
CA GLU A 11 -5.76 34.92 -52.89
C GLU A 11 -7.16 34.68 -52.31
N ARG A 12 -7.31 34.54 -51.00
CA ARG A 12 -8.60 34.33 -50.31
C ARG A 12 -9.60 35.47 -50.54
N ALA A 13 -9.13 36.71 -50.65
CA ALA A 13 -9.99 37.89 -50.91
C ALA A 13 -10.62 37.90 -52.30
N LEU A 14 -10.12 37.06 -53.21
CA LEU A 14 -10.65 36.91 -54.57
C LEU A 14 -11.71 35.83 -54.74
N TRP A 15 -11.95 35.03 -53.64
CA TRP A 15 -12.93 33.94 -53.70
C TRP A 15 -14.37 34.47 -53.45
N PRO A 16 -15.36 33.89 -54.11
CA PRO A 16 -16.75 34.19 -53.79
C PRO A 16 -17.06 34.02 -52.29
N GLU A 17 -17.89 34.90 -51.73
CA GLU A 17 -18.23 34.91 -50.30
C GLU A 17 -18.70 33.55 -49.78
N GLU A 18 -19.44 32.80 -50.60
CA GLU A 18 -19.92 31.45 -50.30
C GLU A 18 -18.78 30.48 -50.00
N TYR A 19 -17.69 30.53 -50.74
CA TYR A 19 -16.50 29.67 -50.50
C TYR A 19 -15.72 30.11 -49.26
N GLN A 20 -15.66 31.41 -49.00
CA GLN A 20 -15.02 31.92 -47.78
C GLN A 20 -15.78 31.48 -46.54
N ALA A 21 -17.12 31.59 -46.54
CA ALA A 21 -17.98 31.15 -45.46
C ALA A 21 -17.91 29.62 -45.21
N ALA A 22 -17.89 28.83 -46.30
CA ALA A 22 -17.71 27.38 -46.20
C ALA A 22 -16.33 26.98 -45.63
N LEU A 23 -15.28 27.67 -46.03
CA LEU A 23 -13.92 27.43 -45.54
C LEU A 23 -13.80 27.78 -44.04
N ASP A 24 -14.41 28.88 -43.60
CA ASP A 24 -14.38 29.29 -42.19
C ASP A 24 -15.21 28.34 -41.35
N SER A 25 -16.36 27.88 -41.83
CA SER A 25 -17.17 26.85 -41.15
C SER A 25 -16.36 25.51 -40.99
N ALA A 26 -15.71 25.06 -42.08
CA ALA A 26 -14.90 23.86 -42.05
C ALA A 26 -13.70 23.97 -41.10
N ARG A 27 -13.07 25.14 -41.04
CA ARG A 27 -11.99 25.41 -40.07
C ARG A 27 -12.46 25.39 -38.63
N GLN A 28 -13.61 26.00 -38.39
CA GLN A 28 -14.20 25.98 -37.05
C GLN A 28 -14.56 24.55 -36.61
N GLU A 29 -15.20 23.79 -37.50
CA GLU A 29 -15.50 22.38 -37.22
C GLU A 29 -14.23 21.55 -36.99
N ASN A 30 -13.19 21.78 -37.79
CA ASN A 30 -11.90 21.11 -37.61
C ASN A 30 -11.27 21.45 -36.25
N ALA A 31 -11.31 22.72 -35.83
CA ALA A 31 -10.81 23.16 -34.54
C ALA A 31 -11.58 22.53 -33.38
N GLU A 32 -12.92 22.45 -33.50
CA GLU A 32 -13.78 21.78 -32.50
C GLU A 32 -13.49 20.26 -32.42
N LEU A 33 -13.33 19.61 -33.59
CA LEU A 33 -13.00 18.19 -33.64
C LEU A 33 -11.60 17.92 -33.08
N GLN A 34 -10.61 18.77 -33.33
CA GLN A 34 -9.29 18.68 -32.74
C GLN A 34 -9.32 18.82 -31.21
N ASP A 35 -10.07 19.79 -30.69
CA ASP A 35 -10.23 19.96 -29.25
C ASP A 35 -10.93 18.76 -28.60
N LYS A 36 -12.02 18.25 -29.20
CA LYS A 36 -12.68 17.02 -28.77
C LYS A 36 -11.73 15.80 -28.80
N TYR A 37 -10.95 15.67 -29.88
CA TYR A 37 -9.96 14.61 -30.00
C TYR A 37 -8.90 14.67 -28.88
N LEU A 38 -8.30 15.85 -28.65
CA LEU A 38 -7.31 16.05 -27.62
C LEU A 38 -7.86 15.75 -26.21
N ARG A 39 -9.09 16.21 -25.94
CA ARG A 39 -9.77 15.87 -24.68
C ARG A 39 -10.04 14.38 -24.54
N ALA A 40 -10.45 13.70 -25.59
CA ALA A 40 -10.70 12.26 -25.58
C ALA A 40 -9.40 11.47 -25.36
N VAL A 41 -8.31 11.88 -25.99
CA VAL A 41 -6.98 11.27 -25.79
C VAL A 41 -6.53 11.45 -24.33
N ALA A 42 -6.61 12.67 -23.79
CA ALA A 42 -6.24 12.95 -22.40
C ALA A 42 -7.10 12.16 -21.41
N ALA A 43 -8.40 12.07 -21.65
CA ALA A 43 -9.32 11.26 -20.82
C ALA A 43 -8.98 9.77 -20.87
N SER A 44 -8.66 9.25 -22.07
CA SER A 44 -8.24 7.86 -22.27
C SER A 44 -6.94 7.53 -21.51
N GLU A 45 -5.93 8.41 -21.61
CA GLU A 45 -4.67 8.25 -20.88
C GLU A 45 -4.86 8.28 -19.37
N ASN A 46 -5.69 9.20 -18.87
CA ASN A 46 -6.01 9.28 -17.45
C ASN A 46 -6.72 8.01 -16.97
N THR A 47 -7.68 7.50 -17.75
CA THR A 47 -8.38 6.26 -17.44
C THR A 47 -7.43 5.07 -17.41
N ARG A 48 -6.52 4.97 -18.38
CA ARG A 48 -5.49 3.92 -18.41
C ARG A 48 -4.59 3.97 -17.18
N LYS A 49 -4.03 5.15 -16.87
CA LYS A 49 -3.19 5.33 -15.67
C LYS A 49 -3.93 4.97 -14.38
N GLN A 50 -5.19 5.36 -14.28
CA GLN A 50 -6.02 5.02 -13.12
C GLN A 50 -6.27 3.50 -13.03
N ALA A 51 -6.57 2.84 -14.15
CA ALA A 51 -6.77 1.39 -14.19
C ALA A 51 -5.50 0.63 -13.78
N GLU A 52 -4.33 1.06 -14.25
CA GLU A 52 -3.04 0.49 -13.85
C GLU A 52 -2.79 0.63 -12.34
N ARG A 53 -3.03 1.83 -11.78
CA ARG A 53 -2.89 2.05 -10.32
C ARG A 53 -3.82 1.16 -9.51
N VAL A 54 -5.08 1.06 -9.93
CA VAL A 54 -6.07 0.20 -9.26
C VAL A 54 -5.69 -1.27 -9.36
N ALA A 55 -5.21 -1.73 -10.52
CA ALA A 55 -4.76 -3.10 -10.70
C ALA A 55 -3.57 -3.44 -9.79
N THR A 56 -2.57 -2.56 -9.72
CA THR A 56 -1.40 -2.73 -8.84
C THR A 56 -1.81 -2.75 -7.36
N ALA A 57 -2.68 -1.80 -6.95
CA ALA A 57 -3.16 -1.75 -5.57
C ALA A 57 -3.95 -3.01 -5.17
N ARG A 58 -4.79 -3.54 -6.09
CA ARG A 58 -5.52 -4.79 -5.85
C ARG A 58 -4.61 -5.99 -5.71
N ALA A 59 -3.58 -6.09 -6.58
CA ALA A 59 -2.59 -7.17 -6.49
C ALA A 59 -1.83 -7.12 -5.15
N SER A 60 -1.38 -5.95 -4.73
CA SER A 60 -0.72 -5.76 -3.43
C SER A 60 -1.63 -6.15 -2.25
N GLN A 61 -2.89 -5.70 -2.25
CA GLN A 61 -3.87 -6.07 -1.22
C GLN A 61 -4.15 -7.58 -1.18
N GLN A 62 -4.14 -8.25 -2.33
CA GLN A 62 -4.33 -9.71 -2.39
C GLN A 62 -3.14 -10.44 -1.78
N LEU A 63 -1.92 -10.01 -2.06
CA LEU A 63 -0.70 -10.54 -1.44
C LEU A 63 -0.69 -10.32 0.07
N GLN A 64 -1.03 -9.10 0.54
CA GLN A 64 -1.12 -8.79 1.97
C GLN A 64 -2.08 -9.73 2.69
N ARG A 65 -3.28 -9.96 2.14
CA ARG A 65 -4.24 -10.92 2.72
C ARG A 65 -3.69 -12.34 2.76
N MET A 66 -3.05 -12.78 1.69
CA MET A 66 -2.43 -14.12 1.63
C MET A 66 -1.35 -14.29 2.69
N TYR A 67 -0.46 -13.30 2.85
CA TYR A 67 0.58 -13.34 3.87
C TYR A 67 0.01 -13.31 5.29
N THR A 68 -1.07 -12.53 5.52
CA THR A 68 -1.76 -12.54 6.81
C THR A 68 -2.28 -13.93 7.16
N HIS A 69 -2.90 -14.64 6.22
CA HIS A 69 -3.35 -16.03 6.46
C HIS A 69 -2.19 -17.00 6.69
N LEU A 70 -1.05 -16.83 5.98
CA LEU A 70 0.14 -17.66 6.22
C LEU A 70 0.74 -17.41 7.60
N LEU A 71 0.69 -16.16 8.09
CA LEU A 71 1.10 -15.82 9.46
C LEU A 71 0.18 -16.45 10.51
N GLU A 72 -1.13 -16.56 10.25
CA GLU A 72 -2.06 -17.31 11.12
C GLU A 72 -1.69 -18.80 11.21
N VAL A 73 -1.24 -19.40 10.09
CA VAL A 73 -0.71 -20.77 10.08
C VAL A 73 0.55 -20.88 10.94
N ALA A 74 1.48 -19.91 10.81
CA ALA A 74 2.68 -19.86 11.66
C ALA A 74 2.33 -19.78 13.15
N ASP A 75 1.37 -18.91 13.53
CA ASP A 75 0.90 -18.78 14.91
C ASP A 75 0.31 -20.08 15.43
N ASN A 76 -0.43 -20.83 14.60
CA ASN A 76 -0.97 -22.12 14.96
C ASN A 76 0.12 -23.16 15.21
N LEU A 77 1.19 -23.15 14.42
CA LEU A 77 2.36 -24.01 14.62
C LEU A 77 3.11 -23.63 15.90
N GLU A 78 3.30 -22.34 16.18
CA GLU A 78 3.91 -21.86 17.43
C GLU A 78 3.09 -22.29 18.64
N ARG A 79 1.77 -22.14 18.58
CA ARG A 79 0.85 -22.56 19.63
C ARG A 79 0.90 -24.08 19.83
N ALA A 80 0.95 -24.88 18.76
CA ALA A 80 1.10 -26.33 18.88
C ALA A 80 2.42 -26.69 19.59
N LEU A 81 3.52 -26.00 19.28
CA LEU A 81 4.81 -26.18 19.93
C LEU A 81 4.80 -25.79 21.42
N SER A 82 3.98 -24.79 21.82
CA SER A 82 3.86 -24.38 23.21
C SER A 82 3.14 -25.39 24.09
N TYR A 83 2.32 -26.27 23.50
CA TYR A 83 1.65 -27.36 24.17
C TYR A 83 2.37 -28.69 24.06
N ALA A 84 3.41 -28.80 23.21
CA ALA A 84 4.16 -30.03 23.03
C ALA A 84 4.93 -30.39 24.32
N ALA A 85 4.92 -31.68 24.71
CA ALA A 85 5.76 -32.17 25.79
C ALA A 85 7.25 -31.99 25.43
N GLU A 86 8.11 -31.90 26.44
CA GLU A 86 9.55 -31.68 26.28
C GLU A 86 10.22 -32.73 25.36
N ASN A 87 9.71 -33.97 25.38
CA ASN A 87 10.22 -35.09 24.57
C ASN A 87 9.25 -35.52 23.46
N ASP A 88 8.38 -34.61 22.95
CA ASP A 88 7.47 -34.92 21.85
C ASP A 88 8.25 -35.20 20.57
N PRO A 89 8.15 -36.43 19.99
CA PRO A 89 8.90 -36.80 18.79
C PRO A 89 8.47 -36.00 17.55
N LEU A 90 7.30 -35.36 17.53
CA LEU A 90 6.83 -34.53 16.43
C LEU A 90 7.31 -33.08 16.52
N ALA A 91 7.65 -32.57 17.71
CA ALA A 91 8.04 -31.18 17.93
C ALA A 91 9.21 -30.71 17.06
N PRO A 92 10.28 -31.51 16.80
CA PRO A 92 11.35 -31.12 15.90
C PRO A 92 10.90 -30.90 14.46
N GLY A 93 10.00 -31.77 13.95
CA GLY A 93 9.42 -31.64 12.61
C GLY A 93 8.56 -30.39 12.45
N VAL A 94 7.68 -30.12 13.42
CA VAL A 94 6.82 -28.94 13.45
C VAL A 94 7.68 -27.67 13.50
N ARG A 95 8.75 -27.67 14.33
CA ARG A 95 9.68 -26.53 14.43
C ARG A 95 10.45 -26.28 13.14
N ALA A 96 10.83 -27.34 12.42
CA ALA A 96 11.49 -27.22 11.12
C ALA A 96 10.54 -26.62 10.08
N THR A 97 9.27 -27.08 10.05
CA THR A 97 8.24 -26.55 9.15
C THR A 97 7.93 -25.09 9.43
N LEU A 98 7.78 -24.69 10.70
CA LEU A 98 7.57 -23.30 11.10
C LEU A 98 8.74 -22.41 10.61
N ARG A 99 9.97 -22.85 10.84
CA ARG A 99 11.17 -22.14 10.40
C ARG A 99 11.20 -21.95 8.89
N GLN A 100 10.90 -23.02 8.14
CA GLN A 100 10.83 -22.98 6.68
C GLN A 100 9.77 -22.00 6.18
N LEU A 101 8.60 -21.94 6.84
CA LEU A 101 7.54 -21.00 6.51
C LEU A 101 7.96 -19.55 6.77
N LEU A 102 8.58 -19.27 7.93
CA LEU A 102 9.05 -17.93 8.26
C LEU A 102 10.21 -17.47 7.34
N ASP A 103 11.12 -18.36 7.00
CA ASP A 103 12.20 -18.10 6.03
C ASP A 103 11.65 -17.79 4.62
N LEU A 104 10.59 -18.49 4.19
CA LEU A 104 9.90 -18.21 2.94
C LEU A 104 9.28 -16.80 2.97
N LEU A 105 8.52 -16.49 4.02
CA LEU A 105 7.89 -15.18 4.19
C LEU A 105 8.93 -14.04 4.20
N LEU A 106 10.06 -14.26 4.85
CA LEU A 106 11.16 -13.28 4.86
C LEU A 106 11.72 -13.01 3.46
N ARG A 107 11.90 -14.06 2.64
CA ARG A 107 12.34 -13.92 1.23
C ARG A 107 11.35 -13.17 0.36
N GLU A 108 10.06 -13.29 0.67
CA GLU A 108 8.98 -12.57 -0.02
C GLU A 108 8.79 -11.14 0.51
N GLY A 109 9.68 -10.65 1.41
CA GLY A 109 9.65 -9.28 1.93
C GLY A 109 8.75 -9.08 3.15
N VAL A 110 8.26 -10.16 3.76
CA VAL A 110 7.54 -10.11 5.04
C VAL A 110 8.56 -10.15 6.17
N THR A 111 8.76 -9.04 6.86
CA THR A 111 9.74 -8.88 7.92
C THR A 111 9.09 -8.75 9.29
N PRO A 112 9.64 -9.36 10.34
CA PRO A 112 9.12 -9.17 11.69
C PRO A 112 9.32 -7.72 12.18
N ILE A 113 8.36 -7.22 12.95
CA ILE A 113 8.53 -5.98 13.70
C ILE A 113 9.43 -6.29 14.90
N GLU A 114 10.55 -5.59 14.99
CA GLU A 114 11.46 -5.72 16.13
C GLU A 114 10.81 -5.10 17.37
N VAL A 115 10.38 -5.94 18.28
CA VAL A 115 9.80 -5.53 19.55
C VAL A 115 10.30 -6.46 20.66
N ALA A 116 10.72 -5.86 21.78
CA ALA A 116 11.21 -6.58 22.95
C ALA A 116 10.62 -5.95 24.23
N PRO A 117 10.58 -6.69 25.33
CA PRO A 117 10.24 -6.11 26.63
C PRO A 117 11.16 -4.93 26.97
N GLY A 118 10.58 -3.85 27.48
CA GLY A 118 11.29 -2.62 27.84
C GLY A 118 11.33 -1.54 26.76
N VAL A 119 10.91 -1.82 25.51
CA VAL A 119 10.83 -0.76 24.48
C VAL A 119 9.55 0.09 24.69
N PRO A 120 9.58 1.40 24.32
CA PRO A 120 8.40 2.23 24.37
C PRO A 120 7.26 1.67 23.49
N PHE A 121 6.04 1.81 23.96
CA PHE A 121 4.86 1.41 23.19
C PHE A 121 4.61 2.40 22.05
N ASP A 122 4.55 1.89 20.80
CA ASP A 122 4.24 2.67 19.62
C ASP A 122 2.95 2.13 18.96
N PRO A 123 1.84 2.90 18.97
CA PRO A 123 0.56 2.46 18.38
C PRO A 123 0.62 2.17 16.88
N ARG A 124 1.65 2.63 16.17
CA ARG A 124 1.81 2.35 14.75
C ARG A 124 2.20 0.90 14.48
N PHE A 125 2.90 0.27 15.41
CA PHE A 125 3.47 -1.06 15.28
C PHE A 125 2.95 -2.06 16.31
N HIS A 126 2.37 -1.57 17.42
CA HIS A 126 1.97 -2.37 18.56
C HIS A 126 0.47 -2.24 18.82
N GLU A 127 -0.17 -3.36 19.13
CA GLU A 127 -1.54 -3.46 19.63
C GLU A 127 -1.50 -3.88 21.11
N ALA A 128 -1.91 -3.01 22.02
CA ALA A 128 -2.00 -3.34 23.42
C ALA A 128 -3.24 -4.23 23.67
N ILE A 129 -3.02 -5.48 24.08
CA ILE A 129 -4.12 -6.43 24.42
C ILE A 129 -4.42 -6.49 25.91
N ALA A 130 -3.49 -6.05 26.75
CA ALA A 130 -3.64 -5.88 28.18
C ALA A 130 -2.70 -4.79 28.68
N THR A 131 -3.06 -4.15 29.77
CA THR A 131 -2.23 -3.20 30.49
C THR A 131 -2.15 -3.56 31.95
N HIS A 132 -1.01 -3.27 32.58
CA HIS A 132 -0.84 -3.36 34.03
C HIS A 132 -0.05 -2.15 34.53
N ALA A 133 -0.23 -1.78 35.77
CA ALA A 133 0.58 -0.74 36.42
C ALA A 133 1.99 -1.28 36.64
N GLY A 134 3.00 -0.47 36.32
CA GLY A 134 4.41 -0.82 36.47
C GLY A 134 5.23 0.39 36.91
N ASP A 135 6.43 0.14 37.42
CA ASP A 135 7.39 1.18 37.75
C ASP A 135 8.18 1.54 36.47
N VAL A 136 7.50 2.25 35.59
CA VAL A 136 8.03 2.67 34.26
C VAL A 136 7.75 4.16 34.06
N PRO A 137 8.66 4.91 33.42
CA PRO A 137 8.48 6.35 33.20
C PRO A 137 7.41 6.68 32.14
N GLU A 138 7.20 5.75 31.20
CA GLU A 138 6.25 5.87 30.08
C GLU A 138 5.67 4.52 29.74
N MET A 139 4.64 4.50 28.87
CA MET A 139 4.04 3.24 28.40
C MET A 139 5.09 2.40 27.67
N THR A 140 5.39 1.22 28.19
CA THR A 140 6.43 0.30 27.70
C THR A 140 5.86 -1.08 27.41
N VAL A 141 6.41 -1.76 26.44
CA VAL A 141 6.08 -3.17 26.19
C VAL A 141 6.61 -4.01 27.33
N ALA A 142 5.73 -4.70 28.03
CA ALA A 142 6.09 -5.64 29.11
C ALA A 142 6.30 -7.05 28.55
N GLU A 143 5.46 -7.47 27.62
CA GLU A 143 5.51 -8.81 27.03
C GLU A 143 4.98 -8.79 25.60
N VAL A 144 5.58 -9.57 24.72
CA VAL A 144 5.11 -9.80 23.36
C VAL A 144 4.32 -11.12 23.35
N LYS A 145 3.02 -11.03 23.07
CA LYS A 145 2.14 -12.21 22.98
C LYS A 145 2.04 -12.78 21.57
N GLN A 146 2.19 -11.92 20.57
CA GLN A 146 2.16 -12.31 19.17
C GLN A 146 3.05 -11.37 18.36
N PRO A 147 3.98 -11.88 17.54
CA PRO A 147 4.85 -11.04 16.74
C PRO A 147 4.07 -10.27 15.67
N GLY A 148 4.45 -9.02 15.46
CA GLY A 148 3.99 -8.20 14.35
C GLY A 148 4.84 -8.38 13.11
N TYR A 149 4.29 -8.03 11.94
CA TYR A 149 4.98 -8.16 10.66
C TYR A 149 4.71 -6.99 9.73
N LEU A 150 5.70 -6.66 8.92
CA LEU A 150 5.64 -5.68 7.83
C LEU A 150 5.73 -6.39 6.48
N PHE A 151 5.13 -5.81 5.45
CA PHE A 151 5.35 -6.16 4.06
C PHE A 151 5.52 -4.87 3.25
N ASP A 152 6.62 -4.75 2.51
CA ASP A 152 6.99 -3.53 1.78
C ASP A 152 6.95 -2.25 2.66
N GLY A 153 7.37 -2.36 3.92
CA GLY A 153 7.36 -1.27 4.89
C GLY A 153 5.98 -0.90 5.45
N GLN A 154 4.92 -1.57 5.02
CA GLN A 154 3.56 -1.40 5.55
C GLN A 154 3.26 -2.46 6.60
N VAL A 155 2.56 -2.08 7.67
CA VAL A 155 2.16 -3.02 8.72
C VAL A 155 1.13 -4.00 8.16
N LEU A 156 1.48 -5.29 8.11
CA LEU A 156 0.55 -6.39 7.82
C LEU A 156 -0.34 -6.68 9.02
N ARG A 157 0.30 -6.80 10.19
CA ARG A 157 -0.35 -6.88 11.48
C ARG A 157 0.57 -6.29 12.55
N PRO A 158 0.04 -5.55 13.52
CA PRO A 158 0.82 -5.07 14.65
C PRO A 158 1.27 -6.21 15.56
N ALA A 159 2.33 -5.99 16.32
CA ALA A 159 2.69 -6.89 17.41
C ALA A 159 1.69 -6.75 18.55
N ARG A 160 1.09 -7.86 19.00
CA ARG A 160 0.17 -7.85 20.14
C ARG A 160 0.96 -7.98 21.43
N VAL A 161 0.86 -6.97 22.27
CA VAL A 161 1.71 -6.80 23.44
C VAL A 161 0.90 -6.56 24.71
N VAL A 162 1.47 -6.94 25.84
CA VAL A 162 1.06 -6.46 27.15
C VAL A 162 1.89 -5.22 27.46
N VAL A 163 1.25 -4.16 27.94
CA VAL A 163 1.89 -2.85 28.18
C VAL A 163 1.94 -2.55 29.68
N ALA A 164 3.12 -2.19 30.17
CA ALA A 164 3.27 -1.57 31.47
C ALA A 164 2.99 -0.07 31.34
N GLN A 165 2.15 0.48 32.19
CA GLN A 165 1.88 1.93 32.26
C GLN A 165 2.35 2.48 33.62
N PRO A 166 2.79 3.75 33.64
CA PRO A 166 3.21 4.37 34.88
C PRO A 166 2.13 4.27 35.96
N MET A 167 2.53 3.91 37.18
CA MET A 167 1.63 4.07 38.32
C MET A 167 1.36 5.56 38.51
N HIS A 168 0.12 6.00 38.24
CA HIS A 168 -0.29 7.33 38.69
C HIS A 168 -0.27 7.30 40.22
N ALA A 169 0.65 8.02 40.80
CA ALA A 169 0.49 8.37 42.24
C ALA A 169 -0.73 9.29 42.29
N ASP A 170 -1.87 8.73 42.70
CA ASP A 170 -3.01 9.54 43.10
C ASP A 170 -2.54 10.48 44.24
N THR A 171 -2.50 11.77 43.90
CA THR A 171 -2.23 12.83 44.87
C THR A 171 -3.54 13.33 45.41
#